data_7f86276070074ec58d959c534ea80eed
#
_entry.id   7f86276070074ec58d959c534ea80eed
#
_cell.length_a   1.000
_cell.length_b   1.000
_cell.length_c   1.000
_cell.angle_alpha   90.00
_cell.angle_beta   90.00
_cell.angle_gamma   90.00
#
_symmetry.space_group_name_H-M   'P 1'
#
loop_
_entity.id
_entity.type
_entity.pdbx_description
1 polymer ?
#
loop_
_entity_poly.entity_id
_entity_poly.type
_entity_poly.pdbx_seq_one_letter_code
_entity_poly.pdbx_strand_id
1 'polypeptide(L)'
;MMHNELKELLGVSELPTVTQEQVEQHLESVFEMIEAGHSPILIMSDGKPDLLMFSWSDFKRRFSLLYSPEELERIEEEMRRCKEAQ
;
A
#
# COMPACT_ATOMS: atom_id res chain seq x y z
N MET A 1 -16.13 12.77 6.33
CA MET A 1 -16.09 11.86 5.20
C MET A 1 -14.97 10.84 5.38
N MET A 2 -15.21 9.64 4.89
CA MET A 2 -14.29 8.53 5.09
C MET A 2 -12.85 8.81 4.63
N HIS A 3 -12.69 9.54 3.51
CA HIS A 3 -11.38 9.84 2.96
C HIS A 3 -10.52 10.68 3.90
N ASN A 4 -11.12 11.70 4.53
CA ASN A 4 -10.41 12.55 5.49
C ASN A 4 -10.08 11.80 6.78
N GLU A 5 -10.97 10.93 7.22
CA GLU A 5 -10.73 10.10 8.39
C GLU A 5 -9.59 9.12 8.15
N LEU A 6 -9.51 8.55 6.94
CA LEU A 6 -8.42 7.68 6.56
C LEU A 6 -7.08 8.40 6.59
N LYS A 7 -7.04 9.63 6.09
CA LYS A 7 -5.82 10.45 6.13
C LYS A 7 -5.34 10.66 7.56
N GLU A 8 -6.26 10.99 8.46
CA GLU A 8 -5.94 11.22 9.86
C GLU A 8 -5.43 9.95 10.53
N LEU A 9 -6.12 8.83 10.31
CA LEU A 9 -5.75 7.56 10.90
C LEU A 9 -4.39 7.06 10.41
N LEU A 10 -4.08 7.30 9.14
CA LEU A 10 -2.81 6.91 8.55
C LEU A 10 -1.70 7.93 8.79
N GLY A 11 -2.04 9.11 9.29
CA GLY A 11 -1.06 10.15 9.56
C GLY A 11 -0.43 10.73 8.31
N VAL A 12 -1.20 10.83 7.22
CA VAL A 12 -0.71 11.36 5.96
C VAL A 12 -1.48 12.62 5.59
N SER A 13 -0.79 13.56 4.93
CA SER A 13 -1.41 14.78 4.45
C SER A 13 -2.17 14.57 3.15
N GLU A 14 -1.71 13.61 2.35
CA GLU A 14 -2.31 13.26 1.07
C GLU A 14 -2.51 11.75 0.99
N LEU A 15 -3.60 11.36 0.34
CA LEU A 15 -3.89 9.95 0.09
C LEU A 15 -4.25 9.82 -1.38
N PRO A 16 -3.26 9.54 -2.22
CA PRO A 16 -3.51 9.31 -3.65
C PRO A 16 -4.55 8.22 -3.84
N THR A 17 -5.48 8.46 -4.74
CA THR A 17 -6.61 7.57 -4.98
C THR A 17 -6.64 7.18 -6.45
N VAL A 18 -6.78 5.88 -6.70
CA VAL A 18 -6.92 5.35 -8.05
C VAL A 18 -8.11 4.39 -8.06
N THR A 19 -8.65 4.16 -9.25
CA THR A 19 -9.73 3.18 -9.42
C THR A 19 -9.13 1.81 -9.74
N GLN A 20 -9.91 0.77 -9.51
CA GLN A 20 -9.49 -0.58 -9.88
C GLN A 20 -9.18 -0.67 -11.37
N GLU A 21 -9.97 0.00 -12.20
CA GLU A 21 -9.73 0.03 -13.65
C GLU A 21 -8.39 0.67 -13.98
N GLN A 22 -8.04 1.77 -13.29
CA GLN A 22 -6.74 2.42 -13.49
C GLN A 22 -5.59 1.50 -13.09
N VAL A 23 -5.75 0.75 -12.01
CA VAL A 23 -4.73 -0.21 -11.59
C VAL A 23 -4.55 -1.28 -12.67
N GLU A 24 -5.64 -1.83 -13.19
CA GLU A 24 -5.58 -2.86 -14.22
C GLU A 24 -4.97 -2.37 -15.53
N GLN A 25 -5.29 -1.14 -15.92
CA GLN A 25 -4.84 -0.58 -17.19
C GLN A 25 -3.44 0.05 -17.11
N HIS A 26 -3.06 0.56 -15.94
CA HIS A 26 -1.82 1.32 -15.76
C HIS A 26 -1.02 0.84 -14.54
N LEU A 27 -0.87 -0.47 -14.41
CA LEU A 27 -0.23 -1.08 -13.24
C LEU A 27 1.19 -0.56 -13.01
N GLU A 28 1.97 -0.40 -14.08
CA GLU A 28 3.33 0.11 -13.97
C GLU A 28 3.37 1.53 -13.42
N SER A 29 2.44 2.37 -13.86
CA SER A 29 2.35 3.75 -13.38
C SER A 29 2.01 3.79 -11.89
N VAL A 30 1.13 2.91 -11.42
CA VAL A 30 0.77 2.80 -10.01
C VAL A 30 1.99 2.39 -9.19
N PHE A 31 2.74 1.39 -9.67
CA PHE A 31 3.96 0.96 -9.00
C PHE A 31 5.01 2.06 -8.94
N GLU A 32 5.16 2.83 -10.01
CA GLU A 32 6.07 3.96 -10.04
C GLU A 32 5.70 5.02 -9.01
N MET A 33 4.41 5.27 -8.83
CA MET A 33 3.94 6.20 -7.80
C MET A 33 4.33 5.72 -6.40
N ILE A 34 4.19 4.43 -6.13
CA ILE A 34 4.56 3.86 -4.85
C ILE A 34 6.07 3.95 -4.63
N GLU A 35 6.85 3.63 -5.64
CA GLU A 35 8.31 3.69 -5.57
C GLU A 35 8.82 5.13 -5.40
N ALA A 36 8.08 6.09 -5.95
CA ALA A 36 8.40 7.51 -5.81
C ALA A 36 8.02 8.08 -4.43
N GLY A 37 7.46 7.26 -3.56
CA GLY A 37 7.12 7.67 -2.20
C GLY A 37 5.66 8.03 -1.99
N HIS A 38 4.80 7.84 -2.98
CA HIS A 38 3.36 8.08 -2.87
C HIS A 38 2.66 6.85 -2.29
N SER A 39 2.95 6.53 -1.05
CA SER A 39 2.39 5.38 -0.35
C SER A 39 1.79 5.86 0.97
N PRO A 40 0.65 5.36 1.43
CA PRO A 40 -0.18 4.37 0.74
C PRO A 40 -1.01 4.97 -0.41
N ILE A 41 -1.49 4.10 -1.28
CA ILE A 41 -2.43 4.46 -2.35
C ILE A 41 -3.77 3.78 -2.05
N LEU A 42 -4.85 4.55 -2.12
CA LEU A 42 -6.20 4.02 -1.92
C LEU A 42 -6.77 3.57 -3.27
N ILE A 43 -7.21 2.33 -3.33
CA ILE A 43 -7.82 1.78 -4.53
C ILE A 43 -9.33 1.72 -4.32
N MET A 44 -10.06 2.39 -5.20
CA MET A 44 -11.51 2.47 -5.15
C MET A 44 -12.14 1.50 -6.13
N SER A 45 -13.25 0.91 -5.73
CA SER A 45 -14.05 0.07 -6.60
C SER A 45 -15.52 0.46 -6.44
N ASP A 46 -16.18 0.76 -7.54
CA ASP A 46 -17.59 1.19 -7.54
C ASP A 46 -17.88 2.35 -6.59
N GLY A 47 -16.96 3.32 -6.55
CA GLY A 47 -17.10 4.51 -5.72
C GLY A 47 -16.87 4.29 -4.24
N LYS A 48 -16.35 3.12 -3.86
CA LYS A 48 -16.08 2.77 -2.45
C LYS A 48 -14.62 2.39 -2.26
N PRO A 49 -14.04 2.70 -1.09
CA PRO A 49 -12.71 2.20 -0.77
C PRO A 49 -12.70 0.67 -0.77
N ASP A 50 -11.73 0.08 -1.44
CA ASP A 50 -11.62 -1.36 -1.57
C ASP A 50 -10.30 -1.88 -1.02
N LEU A 51 -9.18 -1.26 -1.43
CA LEU A 51 -7.86 -1.72 -1.04
C LEU A 51 -6.96 -0.53 -0.69
N LEU A 52 -5.99 -0.79 0.19
CA LEU A 52 -4.88 0.13 0.44
C LEU A 52 -3.61 -0.57 0.01
N MET A 53 -2.78 0.13 -0.77
CA MET A 53 -1.52 -0.42 -1.26
C MET A 53 -0.36 0.35 -0.65
N PHE A 54 0.52 -0.36 0.05
CA PHE A 54 1.70 0.20 0.70
C PHE A 54 2.97 -0.28 0.01
N SER A 55 4.00 0.56 -0.01
CA SER A 55 5.34 0.05 -0.30
C SER A 55 5.80 -0.78 0.90
N TRP A 56 6.69 -1.74 0.67
CA TRP A 56 7.20 -2.56 1.77
C TRP A 56 7.91 -1.72 2.83
N SER A 57 8.69 -0.75 2.42
CA SER A 57 9.40 0.12 3.36
C SER A 57 8.42 0.96 4.19
N ASP A 58 7.34 1.45 3.59
CA ASP A 58 6.32 2.20 4.31
C ASP A 58 5.55 1.30 5.28
N PHE A 59 5.23 0.09 4.84
CA PHE A 59 4.59 -0.91 5.71
C PHE A 59 5.43 -1.19 6.94
N LYS A 60 6.72 -1.47 6.76
CA LYS A 60 7.63 -1.74 7.88
C LYS A 60 7.66 -0.57 8.87
N ARG A 61 7.75 0.64 8.35
CA ARG A 61 7.81 1.82 9.18
C ARG A 61 6.53 2.02 10.01
N ARG A 62 5.38 1.84 9.37
CA ARG A 62 4.09 2.08 10.02
C ARG A 62 3.72 1.01 11.02
N PHE A 63 4.07 -0.22 10.74
CA PHE A 63 3.67 -1.37 11.56
C PHE A 63 4.80 -1.95 12.40
N SER A 64 5.88 -1.20 12.59
CA SER A 64 7.02 -1.64 13.39
C SER A 64 6.70 -1.84 14.87
N LEU A 65 5.62 -1.23 15.37
CA LEU A 65 5.17 -1.42 16.75
C LEU A 65 4.30 -2.65 16.92
N LEU A 66 3.73 -3.16 15.82
CA LEU A 66 2.85 -4.33 15.84
C LEU A 66 3.58 -5.63 15.55
N TYR A 67 4.69 -5.55 14.84
CA TYR A 67 5.45 -6.72 14.44
C TYR A 67 6.89 -6.59 14.90
N SER A 68 7.44 -7.67 15.44
CA SER A 68 8.86 -7.71 15.78
C SER A 68 9.72 -7.71 14.51
N PRO A 69 11.00 -7.32 14.62
CA PRO A 69 11.90 -7.41 13.47
C PRO A 69 11.95 -8.82 12.87
N GLU A 70 11.86 -9.85 13.70
CA GLU A 70 11.87 -11.24 13.24
C GLU A 70 10.62 -11.58 12.44
N GLU A 71 9.46 -11.08 12.87
CA GLU A 71 8.21 -11.27 12.16
C GLU A 71 8.23 -10.55 10.81
N LEU A 72 8.78 -9.32 10.78
CA LEU A 72 8.91 -8.56 9.54
C LEU A 72 9.84 -9.25 8.55
N GLU A 73 10.93 -9.84 9.05
CA GLU A 73 11.84 -10.61 8.20
C GLU A 73 11.13 -11.83 7.61
N ARG A 74 10.29 -12.50 8.38
CA ARG A 74 9.52 -13.64 7.89
C ARG A 74 8.53 -13.23 6.82
N ILE A 75 7.85 -12.11 7.01
CA ILE A 75 6.93 -11.58 5.99
C ILE A 75 7.68 -11.27 4.71
N GLU A 76 8.83 -10.62 4.83
CA GLU A 76 9.68 -10.29 3.67
C GLU A 76 10.14 -11.55 2.93
N GLU A 77 10.53 -12.58 3.68
CA GLU A 77 10.91 -13.87 3.14
C GLU A 77 9.78 -14.51 2.33
N GLU A 78 8.57 -14.50 2.89
CA GLU A 78 7.41 -15.04 2.21
C GLU A 78 7.06 -14.25 0.95
N MET A 79 7.18 -12.93 0.99
CA MET A 79 6.96 -12.10 -0.18
C MET A 79 7.97 -12.43 -1.28
N ARG A 80 9.23 -12.68 -0.90
CA ARG A 80 10.29 -13.03 -1.84
C ARG A 80 10.01 -14.39 -2.48
N ARG A 81 9.56 -15.36 -1.70
CA ARG A 81 9.18 -16.69 -2.19
C ARG A 81 8.03 -16.62 -3.18
N CYS A 82 7.01 -15.80 -2.88
CA CYS A 82 5.88 -15.61 -3.79
C CYS A 82 6.34 -15.06 -5.13
N LYS A 83 7.30 -14.13 -5.11
CA LYS A 83 7.85 -13.54 -6.32
C LYS A 83 8.65 -14.57 -7.13
N GLU A 84 9.43 -15.39 -6.47
CA GLU A 84 10.24 -16.43 -7.11
C GLU A 84 9.39 -17.55 -7.70
N ALA A 85 8.23 -17.82 -7.08
CA ALA A 85 7.33 -18.88 -7.54
C ALA A 85 6.57 -18.49 -8.83
N GLN A 86 6.60 -17.25 -9.21
CA GLN A 86 5.97 -16.76 -10.44
C GLN A 86 6.99 -16.78 -11.58
#